data_bd8387ac58baa6e5b2d8bbbb23e86ecd
#
_entry.id   bd8387ac58baa6e5b2d8bbbb23e86ecd
#
_cell.length_a   1.000
_cell.length_b   1.000
_cell.length_c   1.000
_cell.angle_alpha   90.00
_cell.angle_beta   90.00
_cell.angle_gamma   90.00
#
_symmetry.space_group_name_H-M   'P 1'
#
loop_
_entity.id
_entity.type
_entity.pdbx_description
1 polymer ?
#
loop_
_entity_poly.entity_id
_entity_poly.type
_entity_poly.pdbx_seq_one_letter_code
_entity_poly.pdbx_strand_id
1 'polypeptide(L)'
;MKIADIHAHIFPEKLAEKASHSIGSFYGIPIEREADMPRLCAEDKLAGITRCAVSNSATNASQVRNANTFLAEAVRGHDGYLAFGTIYPGMDGFEEELDRMLELGLRGVKIHPDFQKLAIDDERGIETYRAIARRDLPVLFHMGDDRYDFSSPERL
;
A
#
# COMPACT_ATOMS: atom_id res chain seq x y z
N MET A 1 -12.06 -9.38 22.81
CA MET A 1 -11.22 -8.20 22.47
C MET A 1 -11.38 -7.96 20.99
N LYS A 2 -11.51 -6.71 20.52
CA LYS A 2 -11.53 -6.42 19.09
C LYS A 2 -10.08 -6.17 18.66
N ILE A 3 -9.62 -6.86 17.63
CA ILE A 3 -8.26 -6.75 17.09
C ILE A 3 -8.35 -6.09 15.72
N ALA A 4 -7.46 -5.14 15.45
CA ALA A 4 -7.31 -4.52 14.14
C ALA A 4 -5.88 -4.69 13.65
N ASP A 5 -5.72 -5.12 12.40
CA ASP A 5 -4.46 -5.08 11.68
C ASP A 5 -4.46 -3.85 10.77
N ILE A 6 -3.44 -3.01 10.88
CA ILE A 6 -3.33 -1.77 10.10
C ILE A 6 -2.33 -1.88 8.94
N HIS A 7 -1.72 -3.05 8.72
CA HIS A 7 -0.68 -3.20 7.70
C HIS A 7 -0.64 -4.59 7.09
N ALA A 8 -1.60 -4.91 6.24
CA ALA A 8 -1.58 -6.11 5.44
C ALA A 8 -1.41 -5.79 3.95
N HIS A 9 -0.86 -6.74 3.21
CA HIS A 9 -0.68 -6.62 1.75
C HIS A 9 -1.53 -7.63 1.02
N ILE A 10 -2.15 -7.21 -0.08
CA ILE A 10 -2.87 -8.10 -0.99
C ILE A 10 -2.49 -7.81 -2.44
N PHE A 11 -2.50 -8.86 -3.25
CA PHE A 11 -2.25 -8.78 -4.69
C PHE A 11 -3.34 -9.54 -5.44
N PRO A 12 -3.58 -9.22 -6.73
CA PRO A 12 -4.43 -10.07 -7.58
C PRO A 12 -3.95 -11.52 -7.54
N GLU A 13 -4.87 -12.48 -7.43
CA GLU A 13 -4.57 -13.91 -7.28
C GLU A 13 -3.50 -14.40 -8.29
N LYS A 14 -3.63 -13.97 -9.56
CA LYS A 14 -2.66 -14.32 -10.63
C LYS A 14 -1.24 -13.75 -10.41
N LEU A 15 -1.09 -12.77 -9.54
CA LEU A 15 0.18 -12.10 -9.25
C LEU A 15 0.68 -12.38 -7.83
N ALA A 16 -0.15 -12.93 -6.95
CA ALA A 16 0.15 -13.07 -5.52
C ALA A 16 1.43 -13.90 -5.28
N GLU A 17 1.57 -15.05 -5.93
CA GLU A 17 2.78 -15.88 -5.85
C GLU A 17 4.03 -15.12 -6.29
N LYS A 18 3.98 -14.50 -7.47
CA LYS A 18 5.12 -13.74 -8.02
C LYS A 18 5.46 -12.54 -7.16
N ALA A 19 4.47 -11.81 -6.65
CA ALA A 19 4.67 -10.66 -5.78
C ALA A 19 5.30 -11.07 -4.45
N SER A 20 4.77 -12.12 -3.80
CA SER A 20 5.32 -12.68 -2.57
C SER A 20 6.77 -13.12 -2.74
N HIS A 21 7.07 -13.85 -3.82
CA HIS A 21 8.44 -14.27 -4.13
C HIS A 21 9.38 -13.07 -4.36
N SER A 22 8.92 -12.04 -5.10
CA SER A 22 9.72 -10.83 -5.36
C SER A 22 10.02 -10.06 -4.07
N ILE A 23 9.04 -9.93 -3.18
CA ILE A 23 9.20 -9.28 -1.87
C ILE A 23 10.17 -10.11 -1.00
N GLY A 24 9.99 -11.42 -0.94
CA GLY A 24 10.88 -12.31 -0.21
C GLY A 24 12.32 -12.20 -0.70
N SER A 25 12.52 -12.18 -2.03
CA SER A 25 13.85 -12.01 -2.64
C SER A 25 14.46 -10.64 -2.33
N PHE A 26 13.64 -9.58 -2.31
CA PHE A 26 14.10 -8.24 -1.96
C PHE A 26 14.61 -8.16 -0.53
N TYR A 27 13.90 -8.76 0.43
CA TYR A 27 14.27 -8.74 1.85
C TYR A 27 15.19 -9.89 2.27
N GLY A 28 15.45 -10.87 1.40
CA GLY A 28 16.23 -12.05 1.73
C GLY A 28 15.54 -12.97 2.74
N ILE A 29 14.21 -12.95 2.80
CA ILE A 29 13.40 -13.77 3.71
C ILE A 29 12.46 -14.69 2.92
N PRO A 30 12.23 -15.94 3.37
CA PRO A 30 11.22 -16.79 2.75
C PRO A 30 9.83 -16.25 3.06
N ILE A 31 9.00 -16.08 2.02
CA ILE A 31 7.56 -15.80 2.18
C ILE A 31 6.83 -17.09 1.86
N GLU A 32 6.27 -17.72 2.90
CA GLU A 32 5.65 -19.04 2.81
C GLU A 32 4.23 -19.01 2.25
N ARG A 33 3.60 -17.83 2.21
CA ARG A 33 2.18 -17.68 1.86
C ARG A 33 1.97 -16.57 0.85
N GLU A 34 1.07 -16.85 -0.10
CA GLU A 34 0.64 -15.87 -1.07
C GLU A 34 -0.25 -14.82 -0.41
N ALA A 35 -0.08 -13.58 -0.80
CA ALA A 35 -0.83 -12.46 -0.28
C ALA A 35 -2.03 -12.13 -1.18
N ASP A 36 -3.10 -12.90 -1.10
CA ASP A 36 -4.39 -12.64 -1.73
C ASP A 36 -5.51 -12.38 -0.70
N MET A 37 -6.62 -11.80 -1.15
CA MET A 37 -7.72 -11.42 -0.26
C MET A 37 -8.42 -12.63 0.41
N PRO A 38 -8.73 -13.74 -0.30
CA PRO A 38 -9.35 -14.91 0.32
C PRO A 38 -8.51 -15.50 1.45
N ARG A 39 -7.19 -15.61 1.24
CA ARG A 39 -6.26 -16.15 2.24
C ARG A 39 -6.16 -15.22 3.45
N LEU A 40 -6.02 -13.90 3.22
CA LEU A 40 -5.99 -12.92 4.30
C LEU A 40 -7.26 -13.03 5.17
N CYS A 41 -8.44 -13.07 4.56
CA CYS A 41 -9.69 -13.21 5.30
C CYS A 41 -9.75 -14.49 6.15
N ALA A 42 -9.20 -15.60 5.65
CA ALA A 42 -9.16 -16.86 6.38
C ALA A 42 -8.21 -16.79 7.60
N GLU A 43 -7.02 -16.21 7.42
CA GLU A 43 -6.04 -16.03 8.49
C GLU A 43 -6.53 -15.03 9.55
N ASP A 44 -7.11 -13.91 9.14
CA ASP A 44 -7.68 -12.91 10.05
C ASP A 44 -8.78 -13.52 10.92
N LYS A 45 -9.64 -14.35 10.33
CA LYS A 45 -10.66 -15.06 11.06
C LYS A 45 -10.07 -16.01 12.11
N LEU A 46 -9.01 -16.74 11.78
CA LEU A 46 -8.32 -17.64 12.72
C LEU A 46 -7.63 -16.84 13.83
N ALA A 47 -7.05 -15.70 13.52
CA ALA A 47 -6.38 -14.82 14.48
C ALA A 47 -7.34 -13.96 15.31
N GLY A 48 -8.64 -13.93 15.00
CA GLY A 48 -9.64 -13.08 15.67
C GLY A 48 -9.53 -11.60 15.29
N ILE A 49 -8.89 -11.29 14.14
CA ILE A 49 -8.83 -9.95 13.57
C ILE A 49 -10.20 -9.60 12.99
N THR A 50 -10.74 -8.45 13.34
CA THR A 50 -12.07 -7.99 12.94
C THR A 50 -12.06 -6.73 12.09
N ARG A 51 -10.91 -6.10 11.97
CA ARG A 51 -10.66 -4.91 11.14
C ARG A 51 -9.28 -5.04 10.51
N CYS A 52 -9.18 -4.74 9.23
CA CYS A 52 -7.90 -4.81 8.54
C CYS A 52 -7.76 -3.67 7.52
N ALA A 53 -6.60 -3.03 7.51
CA ALA A 53 -6.21 -2.09 6.46
C ALA A 53 -5.27 -2.81 5.48
N VAL A 54 -5.73 -2.99 4.25
CA VAL A 54 -4.96 -3.64 3.19
C VAL A 54 -4.34 -2.61 2.25
N SER A 55 -3.19 -2.94 1.70
CA SER A 55 -2.49 -2.09 0.75
C SER A 55 -1.61 -2.91 -0.21
N ASN A 56 -1.14 -2.27 -1.25
CA ASN A 56 0.08 -2.64 -1.96
C ASN A 56 0.80 -1.37 -2.42
N SER A 57 1.97 -1.51 -3.03
CA SER A 57 2.74 -0.35 -3.49
C SER A 57 3.03 -0.50 -4.98
N ALA A 58 2.62 0.50 -5.75
CA ALA A 58 3.09 0.66 -7.13
C ALA A 58 4.57 1.05 -7.10
N THR A 59 5.39 0.36 -7.86
CA THR A 59 6.84 0.65 -7.95
C THR A 59 7.18 1.69 -9.01
N ASN A 60 6.20 2.07 -9.83
CA ASN A 60 6.28 3.13 -10.83
C ASN A 60 4.89 3.72 -11.13
N ALA A 61 4.84 4.88 -11.79
CA ALA A 61 3.61 5.61 -12.09
C ALA A 61 2.59 4.80 -12.91
N SER A 62 3.05 3.99 -13.87
CA SER A 62 2.13 3.25 -14.75
C SER A 62 1.32 2.15 -14.05
N GLN A 63 1.75 1.72 -12.86
CA GLN A 63 1.06 0.70 -12.06
C GLN A 63 -0.03 1.29 -11.15
N VAL A 64 0.06 2.58 -10.82
CA VAL A 64 -0.75 3.22 -9.77
C VAL A 64 -2.24 3.01 -10.00
N ARG A 65 -2.74 3.36 -11.19
CA ARG A 65 -4.15 3.32 -11.51
C ARG A 65 -4.75 1.91 -11.37
N ASN A 66 -4.03 0.89 -11.88
CA ASN A 66 -4.49 -0.49 -11.82
C ASN A 66 -4.43 -1.05 -10.40
N ALA A 67 -3.39 -0.70 -9.63
CA ALA A 67 -3.26 -1.09 -8.24
C ALA A 67 -4.42 -0.53 -7.39
N ASN A 68 -4.76 0.73 -7.57
CA ASN A 68 -5.85 1.39 -6.83
C ASN A 68 -7.22 0.81 -7.20
N THR A 69 -7.47 0.54 -8.49
CA THR A 69 -8.70 -0.13 -8.93
C THR A 69 -8.82 -1.51 -8.27
N PHE A 70 -7.76 -2.31 -8.34
CA PHE A 70 -7.75 -3.64 -7.72
C PHE A 70 -8.03 -3.58 -6.21
N LEU A 71 -7.36 -2.69 -5.47
CA LEU A 71 -7.53 -2.56 -4.02
C LEU A 71 -8.97 -2.21 -3.65
N ALA A 72 -9.58 -1.27 -4.37
CA ALA A 72 -10.97 -0.89 -4.15
C ALA A 72 -11.96 -2.03 -4.43
N GLU A 73 -11.71 -2.81 -5.49
CA GLU A 73 -12.52 -3.96 -5.84
C GLU A 73 -12.35 -5.11 -4.83
N ALA A 74 -11.13 -5.36 -4.40
CA ALA A 74 -10.81 -6.45 -3.48
C ALA A 74 -11.49 -6.32 -2.12
N VAL A 75 -11.65 -5.10 -1.59
CA VAL A 75 -12.34 -4.90 -0.29
C VAL A 75 -13.85 -4.75 -0.40
N ARG A 76 -14.40 -4.67 -1.62
CA ARG A 76 -15.83 -4.49 -1.83
C ARG A 76 -16.61 -5.70 -1.30
N GLY A 77 -17.54 -5.43 -0.38
CA GLY A 77 -18.35 -6.48 0.23
C GLY A 77 -17.66 -7.25 1.37
N HIS A 78 -16.45 -6.86 1.74
CA HIS A 78 -15.76 -7.41 2.90
C HIS A 78 -15.87 -6.47 4.10
N ASP A 79 -16.88 -6.68 4.93
CA ASP A 79 -17.10 -5.89 6.15
C ASP A 79 -15.89 -5.95 7.08
N GLY A 80 -15.40 -4.78 7.48
CA GLY A 80 -14.24 -4.68 8.37
C GLY A 80 -12.92 -4.48 7.66
N TYR A 81 -12.89 -4.57 6.34
CA TYR A 81 -11.71 -4.27 5.54
C TYR A 81 -11.81 -2.87 4.92
N LEU A 82 -10.70 -2.16 4.91
CA LEU A 82 -10.52 -0.93 4.15
C LEU A 82 -9.21 -1.01 3.36
N ALA A 83 -9.11 -0.25 2.29
CA ALA A 83 -7.89 -0.23 1.49
C ALA A 83 -7.23 1.15 1.51
N PHE A 84 -5.91 1.14 1.62
CA PHE A 84 -5.04 2.26 1.31
C PHE A 84 -4.57 2.09 -0.13
N GLY A 85 -4.84 3.07 -0.96
CA GLY A 85 -4.31 3.10 -2.31
C GLY A 85 -2.81 3.40 -2.32
N THR A 86 -2.25 3.50 -3.50
CA THR A 86 -0.85 3.86 -3.70
C THR A 86 -0.72 5.03 -4.64
N ILE A 87 0.33 5.82 -4.47
CA ILE A 87 0.73 6.87 -5.39
C ILE A 87 2.23 6.74 -5.67
N TYR A 88 2.68 7.11 -6.84
CA TYR A 88 4.11 7.30 -7.11
C TYR A 88 4.40 8.79 -6.96
N PRO A 89 5.12 9.22 -5.90
CA PRO A 89 5.31 10.64 -5.61
C PRO A 89 5.95 11.38 -6.78
N GLY A 90 5.40 12.54 -7.13
CA GLY A 90 5.86 13.36 -8.24
C GLY A 90 5.45 12.87 -9.64
N MET A 91 4.57 11.86 -9.74
CA MET A 91 4.01 11.45 -11.03
C MET A 91 3.08 12.52 -11.61
N ASP A 92 3.01 12.58 -12.94
CA ASP A 92 2.00 13.41 -13.61
C ASP A 92 0.59 12.91 -13.28
N GLY A 93 -0.37 13.84 -13.10
CA GLY A 93 -1.77 13.50 -12.83
C GLY A 93 -2.02 12.92 -11.42
N PHE A 94 -1.14 13.17 -10.44
CA PHE A 94 -1.33 12.66 -9.08
C PHE A 94 -2.56 13.25 -8.39
N GLU A 95 -2.93 14.51 -8.68
CA GLU A 95 -4.12 15.15 -8.12
C GLU A 95 -5.40 14.41 -8.57
N GLU A 96 -5.54 14.17 -9.85
CA GLU A 96 -6.68 13.46 -10.44
C GLU A 96 -6.76 12.02 -9.93
N GLU A 97 -5.61 11.37 -9.74
CA GLU A 97 -5.60 10.01 -9.19
C GLU A 97 -5.98 9.99 -7.71
N LEU A 98 -5.58 10.98 -6.91
CA LEU A 98 -6.00 11.12 -5.52
C LEU A 98 -7.52 11.33 -5.41
N ASP A 99 -8.10 12.17 -6.28
CA ASP A 99 -9.55 12.38 -6.32
C ASP A 99 -10.27 11.08 -6.70
N ARG A 100 -9.77 10.36 -7.71
CA ARG A 100 -10.29 9.05 -8.10
C ARG A 100 -10.18 8.02 -6.97
N MET A 101 -9.12 8.03 -6.19
CA MET A 101 -8.98 7.15 -5.01
C MET A 101 -10.10 7.37 -4.01
N LEU A 102 -10.46 8.63 -3.73
CA LEU A 102 -11.59 8.97 -2.85
C LEU A 102 -12.92 8.47 -3.42
N GLU A 103 -13.16 8.65 -4.72
CA GLU A 103 -14.36 8.14 -5.42
C GLU A 103 -14.45 6.61 -5.36
N LEU A 104 -13.32 5.92 -5.46
CA LEU A 104 -13.23 4.47 -5.29
C LEU A 104 -13.41 4.00 -3.84
N GLY A 105 -13.45 4.91 -2.87
CA GLY A 105 -13.61 4.60 -1.45
C GLY A 105 -12.32 4.19 -0.74
N LEU A 106 -11.15 4.45 -1.33
CA LEU A 106 -9.86 4.23 -0.66
C LEU A 106 -9.68 5.23 0.48
N ARG A 107 -9.07 4.81 1.58
CA ARG A 107 -9.09 5.52 2.87
C ARG A 107 -7.73 6.01 3.34
N GLY A 108 -6.71 5.93 2.53
CA GLY A 108 -5.35 6.38 2.81
C GLY A 108 -4.42 6.08 1.65
N VAL A 109 -3.16 6.40 1.82
CA VAL A 109 -2.11 6.22 0.81
C VAL A 109 -0.97 5.39 1.38
N LYS A 110 -0.60 4.31 0.71
CA LYS A 110 0.62 3.55 0.98
C LYS A 110 1.75 4.02 0.08
N ILE A 111 2.88 4.35 0.68
CA ILE A 111 4.12 4.71 0.00
C ILE A 111 5.24 3.78 0.47
N HIS A 112 6.05 3.34 -0.47
CA HIS A 112 7.19 2.46 -0.21
C HIS A 112 8.46 3.04 -0.84
N PRO A 113 9.19 3.90 -0.12
CA PRO A 113 10.32 4.65 -0.66
C PRO A 113 11.37 3.77 -1.34
N ASP A 114 11.72 2.62 -0.73
CA ASP A 114 12.75 1.73 -1.26
C ASP A 114 12.33 1.04 -2.56
N PHE A 115 11.06 0.62 -2.70
CA PHE A 115 10.54 0.06 -3.94
C PHE A 115 10.40 1.12 -5.04
N GLN A 116 10.03 2.33 -4.64
CA GLN A 116 9.85 3.47 -5.54
C GLN A 116 11.17 4.17 -5.86
N LYS A 117 12.25 3.87 -5.12
CA LYS A 117 13.58 4.49 -5.23
C LYS A 117 13.50 6.02 -5.15
N LEU A 118 12.72 6.49 -4.19
CA LEU A 118 12.48 7.89 -3.93
C LEU A 118 12.54 8.14 -2.43
N ALA A 119 13.42 9.04 -2.00
CA ALA A 119 13.53 9.40 -0.58
C ALA A 119 12.22 10.08 -0.11
N ILE A 120 11.87 9.88 1.16
CA ILE A 120 10.64 10.45 1.74
C ILE A 120 10.62 11.97 1.57
N ASP A 121 11.73 12.63 1.78
CA ASP A 121 11.92 14.08 1.70
C ASP A 121 12.32 14.60 0.30
N ASP A 122 12.25 13.76 -0.74
CA ASP A 122 12.56 14.16 -2.12
C ASP A 122 11.58 15.28 -2.56
N GLU A 123 12.13 16.38 -3.09
CA GLU A 123 11.35 17.54 -3.53
C GLU A 123 10.23 17.20 -4.51
N ARG A 124 10.44 16.18 -5.36
CA ARG A 124 9.43 15.68 -6.30
C ARG A 124 8.19 15.12 -5.59
N GLY A 125 8.34 14.62 -4.37
CA GLY A 125 7.25 14.06 -3.56
C GLY A 125 6.47 15.10 -2.77
N ILE A 126 7.05 16.25 -2.46
CA ILE A 126 6.49 17.22 -1.52
C ILE A 126 5.10 17.73 -1.94
N GLU A 127 4.91 18.07 -3.21
CA GLU A 127 3.60 18.51 -3.70
C GLU A 127 2.55 17.39 -3.64
N THR A 128 2.96 16.15 -3.89
CA THR A 128 2.08 14.99 -3.73
C THR A 128 1.66 14.83 -2.27
N TYR A 129 2.57 14.96 -1.31
CA TYR A 129 2.24 14.87 0.12
C TYR A 129 1.32 16.00 0.58
N ARG A 130 1.54 17.22 0.09
CA ARG A 130 0.64 18.35 0.33
C ARG A 130 -0.76 18.10 -0.24
N ALA A 131 -0.85 17.50 -1.42
CA ALA A 131 -2.14 17.16 -2.03
C ALA A 131 -2.89 16.06 -1.25
N ILE A 132 -2.15 15.06 -0.73
CA ILE A 132 -2.70 14.03 0.15
C ILE A 132 -3.25 14.67 1.43
N ALA A 133 -2.46 15.56 2.06
CA ALA A 133 -2.86 16.25 3.29
C ALA A 133 -4.10 17.14 3.08
N ARG A 134 -4.22 17.84 1.95
CA ARG A 134 -5.43 18.64 1.62
C ARG A 134 -6.72 17.81 1.52
N ARG A 135 -6.59 16.48 1.34
CA ARG A 135 -7.70 15.52 1.26
C ARG A 135 -7.95 14.75 2.56
N ASP A 136 -7.27 15.13 3.63
CA ASP A 136 -7.32 14.45 4.95
C ASP A 136 -7.05 12.94 4.86
N LEU A 137 -6.21 12.52 3.90
CA LEU A 137 -5.83 11.13 3.75
C LEU A 137 -4.58 10.82 4.61
N PRO A 138 -4.63 9.79 5.46
CA PRO A 138 -3.45 9.31 6.15
C PRO A 138 -2.45 8.67 5.17
N VAL A 139 -1.16 8.77 5.47
CA VAL A 139 -0.09 8.11 4.72
C VAL A 139 0.53 7.02 5.58
N LEU A 140 0.67 5.83 5.01
CA LEU A 140 1.42 4.72 5.57
C LEU A 140 2.74 4.58 4.81
N PHE A 141 3.83 5.08 5.38
CA PHE A 141 5.17 4.87 4.84
C PHE A 141 5.74 3.51 5.24
N HIS A 142 6.45 2.86 4.31
CA HIS A 142 7.44 1.85 4.68
C HIS A 142 8.68 2.57 5.18
N MET A 143 9.26 2.10 6.30
CA MET A 143 10.37 2.78 6.97
C MET A 143 11.42 1.76 7.43
N GLY A 144 12.68 2.20 7.46
CA GLY A 144 13.73 1.54 8.23
C GLY A 144 14.43 0.38 7.53
N ASP A 145 14.53 0.37 6.19
CA ASP A 145 15.41 -0.56 5.48
C ASP A 145 16.87 -0.11 5.63
N ASP A 146 17.69 -0.89 6.31
CA ASP A 146 19.10 -0.58 6.59
C ASP A 146 20.03 -0.63 5.35
N ARG A 147 19.53 -1.18 4.25
CA ARG A 147 20.28 -1.28 2.97
C ARG A 147 20.15 -0.02 2.11
N TYR A 148 19.12 0.80 2.38
CA TYR A 148 18.79 1.98 1.60
C TYR A 148 18.45 3.16 2.52
N ASP A 149 18.81 4.35 2.11
CA ASP A 149 18.54 5.58 2.84
C ASP A 149 17.21 6.26 2.43
N PHE A 150 16.45 5.64 1.50
CA PHE A 150 15.19 6.23 1.01
C PHE A 150 14.11 6.31 2.08
N SER A 151 14.04 5.31 2.96
CA SER A 151 13.04 5.16 4.01
C SER A 151 13.59 5.39 5.42
N SER A 152 14.72 6.12 5.55
CA SER A 152 15.28 6.47 6.84
C SER A 152 14.29 7.29 7.68
N PRO A 153 14.08 6.96 8.98
CA PRO A 153 13.21 7.74 9.87
C PRO A 153 13.59 9.21 10.00
N GLU A 154 14.86 9.56 9.84
CA GLU A 154 15.36 10.93 9.91
C GLU A 154 14.86 11.81 8.73
N ARG A 155 14.28 11.20 7.67
CA ARG A 155 13.71 11.89 6.51
C ARG A 155 12.24 12.30 6.69
N LEU A 156 11.61 11.93 7.78
CA LEU A 156 10.24 12.31 8.14
C LEU A 156 10.24 13.63 8.92
#